data_653ad4ffe620acddd63a0490e01017b5
#
_entry.id   653ad4ffe620acddd63a0490e01017b5
#
_cell.length_a   1.000
_cell.length_b   1.000
_cell.length_c   1.000
_cell.angle_alpha   90.00
_cell.angle_beta   90.00
_cell.angle_gamma   90.00
#
_symmetry.space_group_name_H-M   'P 1'
#
loop_
_entity.id
_entity.type
_entity.pdbx_description
1 polymer ?
#
loop_
_entity_poly.entity_id
_entity_poly.type
_entity_poly.pdbx_seq_one_letter_code
_entity_poly.pdbx_strand_id
1 'polypeptide(L)'
;MFDGQERKVDAGVLGVRGTAWFLSSTSMVTAGHVATAMNLSNQKWTPVEILDGHGTQSIAVRLTRVAGAHAEKIAMLELQSPIAGAQSLQIRIEPLAPEERVISLAYPGNRLRFARGRFVEYGDSDKFAGTALLEMYDGDDRLVLDHGASGAPVLDCQGRVVAVVSNLFTQTMQFLSNAIRISTAWGQANVASVPVQVLKEFALAK
;
A
#
# COMPACT_ATOMS: atom_id res chain seq x y z
N MET A 1 -7.55 6.10 1.63
CA MET A 1 -8.21 6.86 0.55
C MET A 1 -7.18 7.80 -0.01
N PHE A 2 -6.82 7.62 -1.24
CA PHE A 2 -6.32 8.74 -2.02
C PHE A 2 -7.46 9.75 -1.95
N ASP A 3 -7.26 10.92 -1.35
CA ASP A 3 -8.36 11.86 -1.11
C ASP A 3 -8.86 12.54 -2.40
N GLY A 4 -8.36 12.09 -3.55
CA GLY A 4 -8.70 12.68 -4.85
C GLY A 4 -8.35 14.17 -4.98
N GLN A 5 -7.73 14.75 -3.96
CA GLN A 5 -7.27 16.11 -4.04
C GLN A 5 -5.93 16.13 -4.74
N GLU A 6 -6.02 16.37 -6.03
CA GLU A 6 -4.92 16.85 -6.84
C GLU A 6 -4.36 18.13 -6.20
N ARG A 7 -3.25 18.02 -5.48
CA ARG A 7 -2.54 19.23 -5.06
C ARG A 7 -1.78 19.75 -6.26
N LYS A 8 -2.22 20.87 -6.79
CA LYS A 8 -1.40 21.68 -7.68
C LYS A 8 -0.19 22.17 -6.88
N VAL A 9 0.95 21.61 -7.15
CA VAL A 9 2.23 22.10 -6.65
C VAL A 9 2.82 22.91 -7.78
N ASP A 10 3.07 24.19 -7.56
CA ASP A 10 3.60 25.18 -8.48
C ASP A 10 3.39 24.90 -9.99
N ALA A 11 2.74 25.80 -10.69
CA ALA A 11 2.48 25.72 -12.14
C ALA A 11 1.61 24.54 -12.60
N GLY A 12 0.80 23.91 -11.73
CA GLY A 12 -0.17 22.90 -12.14
C GLY A 12 0.38 21.47 -12.19
N VAL A 13 1.51 21.19 -11.56
CA VAL A 13 2.04 19.82 -11.43
C VAL A 13 1.22 19.04 -10.40
N LEU A 14 0.66 17.92 -10.83
CA LEU A 14 -0.02 16.95 -9.99
C LEU A 14 0.99 15.92 -9.46
N GLY A 15 1.11 15.79 -8.14
CA GLY A 15 1.92 14.77 -7.51
C GLY A 15 1.08 13.60 -7.02
N VAL A 16 1.36 12.38 -7.49
CA VAL A 16 0.82 11.14 -6.94
C VAL A 16 1.90 10.47 -6.11
N ARG A 17 1.57 10.02 -4.92
CA ARG A 17 2.50 9.33 -4.01
C ARG A 17 1.88 8.03 -3.52
N GLY A 18 2.76 7.04 -3.33
CA GLY A 18 2.40 5.76 -2.76
C GLY A 18 3.65 5.06 -2.24
N THR A 19 3.45 3.96 -1.57
CA THR A 19 4.51 3.04 -1.18
C THR A 19 4.55 1.88 -2.16
N ALA A 20 5.75 1.36 -2.42
CA ALA A 20 5.94 0.14 -3.19
C ALA A 20 7.05 -0.69 -2.54
N TRP A 21 7.06 -1.98 -2.84
CA TRP A 21 8.08 -2.91 -2.35
C TRP A 21 8.49 -3.89 -3.45
N PHE A 22 9.71 -4.44 -3.33
CA PHE A 22 10.27 -5.32 -4.35
C PHE A 22 9.78 -6.75 -4.17
N LEU A 23 9.17 -7.29 -5.23
CA LEU A 23 8.88 -8.72 -5.37
C LEU A 23 10.10 -9.47 -5.93
N SER A 24 10.90 -8.79 -6.76
CA SER A 24 12.19 -9.21 -7.29
C SER A 24 13.05 -8.00 -7.60
N SER A 25 14.29 -8.18 -8.08
CA SER A 25 15.16 -7.07 -8.49
C SER A 25 14.59 -6.23 -9.65
N THR A 26 13.61 -6.74 -10.39
CA THR A 26 13.00 -6.10 -11.55
C THR A 26 11.49 -5.95 -11.43
N SER A 27 10.88 -6.29 -10.28
CA SER A 27 9.44 -6.24 -10.09
C SER A 27 9.09 -5.59 -8.77
N MET A 28 8.11 -4.70 -8.80
CA MET A 28 7.57 -4.03 -7.61
C MET A 28 6.07 -4.25 -7.51
N VAL A 29 5.57 -4.10 -6.29
CA VAL A 29 4.14 -4.16 -5.96
C VAL A 29 3.73 -2.87 -5.27
N THR A 30 2.57 -2.34 -5.65
CA THR A 30 1.92 -1.18 -5.03
C THR A 30 0.39 -1.36 -5.05
N ALA A 31 -0.36 -0.39 -4.52
CA ALA A 31 -1.81 -0.41 -4.62
C ALA A 31 -2.29 -0.07 -6.06
N GLY A 32 -3.38 -0.68 -6.49
CA GLY A 32 -3.92 -0.51 -7.83
C GLY A 32 -4.29 0.95 -8.14
N HIS A 33 -4.90 1.66 -7.18
CA HIS A 33 -5.26 3.05 -7.36
C HIS A 33 -4.04 3.99 -7.49
N VAL A 34 -2.89 3.66 -6.87
CA VAL A 34 -1.63 4.39 -7.05
C VAL A 34 -1.16 4.28 -8.49
N ALA A 35 -1.12 3.05 -9.04
CA ALA A 35 -0.74 2.83 -10.43
C ALA A 35 -1.69 3.54 -11.42
N THR A 36 -2.99 3.51 -11.14
CA THR A 36 -4.01 4.22 -11.93
C THR A 36 -3.81 5.73 -11.89
N ALA A 37 -3.61 6.30 -10.70
CA ALA A 37 -3.42 7.74 -10.53
C ALA A 37 -2.12 8.24 -11.18
N MET A 38 -1.08 7.38 -11.25
CA MET A 38 0.16 7.64 -12.00
C MET A 38 0.01 7.41 -13.51
N ASN A 39 -1.17 7.03 -13.98
CA ASN A 39 -1.44 6.70 -15.38
C ASN A 39 -0.46 5.64 -15.96
N LEU A 40 -0.12 4.64 -15.15
CA LEU A 40 0.75 3.56 -15.57
C LEU A 40 -0.01 2.59 -16.50
N SER A 41 0.66 2.09 -17.52
CA SER A 41 0.08 1.14 -18.47
C SER A 41 1.09 0.04 -18.83
N ASN A 42 0.59 -1.01 -19.49
CA ASN A 42 1.42 -2.10 -20.01
C ASN A 42 2.03 -1.80 -21.38
N GLN A 43 1.64 -0.68 -22.01
CA GLN A 43 2.06 -0.33 -23.37
C GLN A 43 3.32 0.52 -23.41
N LYS A 44 3.65 1.23 -22.34
CA LYS A 44 4.77 2.16 -22.30
C LYS A 44 5.52 2.10 -20.98
N TRP A 45 6.81 2.42 -21.06
CA TRP A 45 7.64 2.73 -19.89
C TRP A 45 7.35 4.16 -19.43
N THR A 46 7.07 4.31 -18.16
CA THR A 46 6.76 5.60 -17.55
C THR A 46 7.83 5.91 -16.50
N PRO A 47 8.52 7.06 -16.57
CA PRO A 47 9.45 7.48 -15.55
C PRO A 47 8.69 7.80 -14.26
N VAL A 48 9.17 7.26 -13.14
CA VAL A 48 8.69 7.57 -11.79
C VAL A 48 9.88 7.88 -10.90
N GLU A 49 9.67 8.71 -9.90
CA GLU A 49 10.66 8.94 -8.87
C GLU A 49 10.40 7.99 -7.69
N ILE A 50 11.43 7.28 -7.25
CA ILE A 50 11.39 6.51 -6.02
C ILE A 50 12.28 7.19 -4.98
N LEU A 51 11.76 7.27 -3.76
CA LEU A 51 12.48 7.70 -2.58
C LEU A 51 12.76 6.47 -1.72
N ASP A 52 14.01 6.20 -1.48
CA ASP A 52 14.47 5.15 -0.57
C ASP A 52 15.35 5.74 0.55
N GLY A 53 15.97 4.88 1.35
CA GLY A 53 16.87 5.32 2.43
C GLY A 53 18.15 6.01 1.95
N HIS A 54 18.46 6.01 0.66
CA HIS A 54 19.66 6.57 0.05
C HIS A 54 19.41 7.86 -0.72
N GLY A 55 18.15 8.20 -0.98
CA GLY A 55 17.76 9.42 -1.70
C GLY A 55 16.65 9.19 -2.72
N THR A 56 16.55 10.10 -3.68
CA THR A 56 15.58 10.03 -4.78
C THR A 56 16.27 9.60 -6.06
N GLN A 57 15.72 8.62 -6.73
CA GLN A 57 16.18 8.19 -8.05
C GLN A 57 15.02 8.06 -9.03
N SER A 58 15.27 8.36 -10.30
CA SER A 58 14.29 8.18 -11.37
C SER A 58 14.46 6.80 -12.00
N ILE A 59 13.36 6.08 -12.11
CA ILE A 59 13.32 4.77 -12.77
C ILE A 59 12.18 4.72 -13.77
N ALA A 60 12.32 3.91 -14.81
CA ALA A 60 11.24 3.64 -15.74
C ALA A 60 10.51 2.36 -15.33
N VAL A 61 9.19 2.47 -15.16
CA VAL A 61 8.32 1.35 -14.78
C VAL A 61 7.25 1.12 -15.83
N ARG A 62 6.74 -0.10 -15.89
CA ARG A 62 5.61 -0.50 -16.69
C ARG A 62 4.64 -1.33 -15.85
N LEU A 63 3.34 -1.07 -15.99
CA LEU A 63 2.32 -1.89 -15.37
C LEU A 63 2.29 -3.26 -16.05
N THR A 64 2.43 -4.34 -15.31
CA THR A 64 2.33 -5.70 -15.87
C THR A 64 0.99 -6.33 -15.56
N ARG A 65 0.45 -6.08 -14.37
CA ARG A 65 -0.82 -6.67 -13.95
C ARG A 65 -1.48 -5.85 -12.85
N VAL A 66 -2.81 -5.93 -12.83
CA VAL A 66 -3.64 -5.52 -11.68
C VAL A 66 -4.40 -6.76 -11.22
N ALA A 67 -4.30 -7.07 -9.94
CA ALA A 67 -4.94 -8.24 -9.32
C ALA A 67 -5.71 -7.84 -8.07
N GLY A 68 -6.80 -8.51 -7.80
CA GLY A 68 -7.66 -8.29 -6.64
C GLY A 68 -9.13 -8.42 -7.01
N ALA A 69 -9.94 -8.78 -6.04
CA ALA A 69 -11.38 -8.78 -6.16
C ALA A 69 -11.93 -7.39 -5.82
N HIS A 70 -13.05 -7.04 -6.43
CA HIS A 70 -13.79 -5.82 -6.13
C HIS A 70 -13.02 -4.51 -6.37
N ALA A 71 -13.26 -3.49 -5.52
CA ALA A 71 -12.71 -2.14 -5.68
C ALA A 71 -11.22 -2.06 -5.34
N GLU A 72 -10.76 -2.84 -4.36
CA GLU A 72 -9.38 -2.82 -3.86
C GLU A 72 -8.49 -3.78 -4.66
N LYS A 73 -7.37 -3.27 -5.17
CA LYS A 73 -6.49 -4.02 -6.07
C LYS A 73 -5.02 -3.77 -5.75
N ILE A 74 -4.21 -4.75 -6.13
CA ILE A 74 -2.74 -4.68 -6.17
C ILE A 74 -2.31 -4.45 -7.61
N ALA A 75 -1.32 -3.59 -7.83
CA ALA A 75 -0.65 -3.41 -9.11
C ALA A 75 0.76 -3.97 -9.04
N MET A 76 1.12 -4.75 -10.06
CA MET A 76 2.48 -5.23 -10.29
C MET A 76 3.15 -4.38 -11.35
N LEU A 77 4.35 -3.92 -11.05
CA LEU A 77 5.16 -3.07 -11.91
C LEU A 77 6.44 -3.82 -12.27
N GLU A 78 6.83 -3.71 -13.53
CA GLU A 78 8.13 -4.13 -14.03
C GLU A 78 9.06 -2.91 -14.12
N LEU A 79 10.31 -3.09 -13.75
CA LEU A 79 11.36 -2.08 -13.90
C LEU A 79 12.13 -2.31 -15.18
N GLN A 80 12.45 -1.26 -15.89
CA GLN A 80 13.26 -1.35 -17.11
C GLN A 80 14.68 -1.84 -16.83
N SER A 81 15.20 -1.52 -15.64
CA SER A 81 16.52 -1.97 -15.20
C SER A 81 16.46 -2.40 -13.72
N PRO A 82 17.23 -3.43 -13.32
CA PRO A 82 17.31 -3.82 -11.92
C PRO A 82 17.85 -2.69 -11.04
N ILE A 83 17.32 -2.57 -9.83
CA ILE A 83 17.86 -1.66 -8.83
C ILE A 83 18.90 -2.42 -7.99
N ALA A 84 20.13 -1.88 -7.96
CA ALA A 84 21.21 -2.45 -7.16
C ALA A 84 20.85 -2.42 -5.67
N GLY A 85 21.04 -3.53 -4.98
CA GLY A 85 20.75 -3.65 -3.55
C GLY A 85 19.25 -3.81 -3.21
N ALA A 86 18.36 -3.86 -4.18
CA ALA A 86 16.95 -4.11 -3.94
C ALA A 86 16.74 -5.45 -3.20
N GLN A 87 16.10 -5.38 -2.04
CA GLN A 87 15.75 -6.56 -1.24
C GLN A 87 14.30 -6.97 -1.55
N SER A 88 14.13 -8.16 -2.12
CA SER A 88 12.80 -8.71 -2.37
C SER A 88 12.18 -9.24 -1.08
N LEU A 89 10.89 -8.98 -0.89
CA LEU A 89 10.12 -9.56 0.20
C LEU A 89 9.49 -10.88 -0.25
N GLN A 90 9.49 -11.85 0.65
CA GLN A 90 8.77 -13.11 0.45
C GLN A 90 7.28 -12.91 0.69
N ILE A 91 6.45 -13.59 -0.08
CA ILE A 91 5.01 -13.62 0.13
C ILE A 91 4.60 -14.88 0.89
N ARG A 92 3.62 -14.73 1.77
CA ARG A 92 2.92 -15.83 2.43
C ARG A 92 1.50 -15.92 1.87
N ILE A 93 1.17 -17.03 1.23
CA ILE A 93 -0.13 -17.24 0.60
C ILE A 93 -1.20 -17.82 1.54
N GLU A 94 -0.81 -18.29 2.72
CA GLU A 94 -1.74 -18.75 3.73
C GLU A 94 -2.53 -17.57 4.29
N PRO A 95 -3.85 -17.74 4.54
CA PRO A 95 -4.68 -16.70 5.11
C PRO A 95 -4.17 -16.24 6.47
N LEU A 96 -4.48 -14.99 6.83
CA LEU A 96 -4.31 -14.48 8.17
C LEU A 96 -5.29 -15.16 9.13
N ALA A 97 -4.82 -15.50 10.32
CA ALA A 97 -5.66 -15.96 11.41
C ALA A 97 -6.20 -14.78 12.22
N PRO A 98 -7.40 -14.87 12.82
CA PRO A 98 -7.92 -13.83 13.71
C PRO A 98 -6.90 -13.48 14.79
N GLU A 99 -6.77 -12.18 15.12
CA GLU A 99 -5.82 -11.65 16.10
C GLU A 99 -4.33 -11.82 15.72
N GLU A 100 -4.03 -12.30 14.52
CA GLU A 100 -2.64 -12.44 14.08
C GLU A 100 -1.94 -11.08 14.05
N ARG A 101 -0.77 -11.01 14.67
CA ARG A 101 0.03 -9.79 14.73
C ARG A 101 0.68 -9.50 13.39
N VAL A 102 0.60 -8.24 12.97
CA VAL A 102 1.18 -7.76 11.72
C VAL A 102 1.90 -6.44 11.93
N ILE A 103 2.81 -6.15 11.01
CA ILE A 103 3.52 -4.88 10.92
C ILE A 103 3.43 -4.34 9.51
N SER A 104 3.58 -3.02 9.35
CA SER A 104 3.71 -2.40 8.03
C SER A 104 4.76 -1.31 8.05
N LEU A 105 5.47 -1.18 6.93
CA LEU A 105 6.44 -0.13 6.68
C LEU A 105 5.95 0.70 5.49
N ALA A 106 5.82 1.99 5.66
CA ALA A 106 5.27 2.89 4.65
C ALA A 106 6.04 4.21 4.60
N TYR A 107 5.83 4.97 3.53
CA TYR A 107 6.42 6.30 3.33
C TYR A 107 5.37 7.43 3.30
N PRO A 108 4.50 7.57 4.30
CA PRO A 108 3.59 8.69 4.37
C PRO A 108 4.38 10.00 4.54
N GLY A 109 4.05 11.01 3.73
CA GLY A 109 4.74 12.30 3.79
C GLY A 109 6.26 12.24 3.52
N ASN A 110 6.73 11.28 2.70
CA ASN A 110 8.14 11.05 2.37
C ASN A 110 9.03 10.66 3.58
N ARG A 111 8.47 10.09 4.61
CA ARG A 111 9.22 9.58 5.77
C ARG A 111 8.87 8.14 6.01
N LEU A 112 9.90 7.31 6.22
CA LEU A 112 9.67 5.94 6.64
C LEU A 112 8.93 5.92 7.98
N ARG A 113 7.82 5.22 7.99
CA ARG A 113 6.98 5.01 9.18
C ARG A 113 6.76 3.52 9.38
N PHE A 114 6.63 3.16 10.62
CA PHE A 114 6.36 1.82 11.07
C PHE A 114 5.02 1.78 11.80
N ALA A 115 4.15 0.87 11.39
CA ALA A 115 2.90 0.58 12.07
C ALA A 115 2.89 -0.88 12.54
N ARG A 116 2.29 -1.15 13.68
CA ARG A 116 2.05 -2.48 14.22
C ARG A 116 0.58 -2.65 14.53
N GLY A 117 0.10 -3.86 14.47
CA GLY A 117 -1.29 -4.13 14.78
C GLY A 117 -1.63 -5.61 14.66
N ARG A 118 -2.89 -5.86 14.35
CA ARG A 118 -3.41 -7.22 14.22
C ARG A 118 -4.42 -7.31 13.08
N PHE A 119 -4.60 -8.50 12.59
CA PHE A 119 -5.69 -8.84 11.69
C PHE A 119 -6.98 -8.95 12.49
N VAL A 120 -8.04 -8.32 12.02
CA VAL A 120 -9.37 -8.38 12.64
C VAL A 120 -10.20 -9.43 11.93
N GLU A 121 -10.49 -9.23 10.65
CA GLU A 121 -11.33 -10.12 9.86
C GLU A 121 -11.13 -9.88 8.35
N TYR A 122 -11.69 -10.74 7.53
CA TYR A 122 -11.88 -10.45 6.10
C TYR A 122 -13.22 -9.73 5.90
N GLY A 123 -13.19 -8.65 5.14
CA GLY A 123 -14.39 -7.88 4.82
C GLY A 123 -15.39 -8.71 4.01
N ASP A 124 -16.66 -8.61 4.36
CA ASP A 124 -17.80 -9.29 3.74
C ASP A 124 -18.77 -8.35 3.01
N SER A 125 -18.64 -7.03 3.26
CA SER A 125 -19.47 -6.03 2.59
C SER A 125 -19.04 -5.80 1.14
N ASP A 126 -19.95 -5.38 0.28
CA ASP A 126 -19.72 -5.13 -1.16
C ASP A 126 -18.48 -4.26 -1.43
N LYS A 127 -18.22 -3.28 -0.57
CA LYS A 127 -17.08 -2.37 -0.71
C LYS A 127 -15.74 -3.02 -0.33
N PHE A 128 -15.74 -3.90 0.66
CA PHE A 128 -14.53 -4.47 1.24
C PHE A 128 -14.46 -6.00 1.11
N ALA A 129 -15.35 -6.60 0.33
CA ALA A 129 -15.40 -8.04 0.16
C ALA A 129 -14.00 -8.58 -0.23
N GLY A 130 -13.53 -9.54 0.56
CA GLY A 130 -12.23 -10.18 0.36
C GLY A 130 -11.01 -9.34 0.72
N THR A 131 -11.16 -8.15 1.33
CA THR A 131 -10.03 -7.39 1.89
C THR A 131 -9.72 -7.85 3.31
N ALA A 132 -8.44 -7.80 3.68
CA ALA A 132 -8.01 -7.99 5.05
C ALA A 132 -8.22 -6.68 5.83
N LEU A 133 -9.04 -6.72 6.86
CA LEU A 133 -9.32 -5.60 7.75
C LEU A 133 -8.37 -5.67 8.93
N LEU A 134 -7.59 -4.62 9.13
CA LEU A 134 -6.52 -4.56 10.12
C LEU A 134 -6.75 -3.40 11.10
N GLU A 135 -6.38 -3.61 12.35
CA GLU A 135 -6.22 -2.56 13.34
C GLU A 135 -4.72 -2.27 13.47
N MET A 136 -4.29 -1.06 13.08
CA MET A 136 -2.86 -0.72 13.02
C MET A 136 -2.57 0.67 13.58
N TYR A 137 -1.51 0.77 14.39
CA TYR A 137 -1.06 1.99 15.05
C TYR A 137 0.47 2.10 15.03
N ASP A 138 0.99 3.31 15.23
CA ASP A 138 2.40 3.53 15.52
C ASP A 138 2.75 3.27 16.99
N GLY A 139 4.01 3.51 17.37
CA GLY A 139 4.49 3.32 18.74
C GLY A 139 3.80 4.20 19.78
N ASP A 140 3.16 5.30 19.37
CA ASP A 140 2.45 6.24 20.22
C ASP A 140 0.93 6.05 20.14
N ASP A 141 0.48 4.91 19.58
CA ASP A 141 -0.94 4.56 19.39
C ASP A 141 -1.69 5.58 18.51
N ARG A 142 -0.97 6.22 17.61
CA ARG A 142 -1.52 7.15 16.62
C ARG A 142 -1.65 6.45 15.27
N LEU A 143 -2.61 6.90 14.47
CA LEU A 143 -2.75 6.43 13.10
C LEU A 143 -1.55 6.90 12.27
N VAL A 144 -0.69 5.96 11.85
CA VAL A 144 0.54 6.26 11.09
C VAL A 144 0.36 6.10 9.60
N LEU A 145 -0.54 5.21 9.22
CA LEU A 145 -0.80 4.95 7.82
C LEU A 145 -1.69 6.07 7.29
N ASP A 146 -1.10 7.05 6.65
CA ASP A 146 -1.75 8.20 6.01
C ASP A 146 -1.44 8.21 4.51
N HIS A 147 -1.77 9.31 3.82
CA HIS A 147 -1.50 9.49 2.40
C HIS A 147 -0.05 9.17 2.05
N GLY A 148 0.13 8.28 1.08
CA GLY A 148 1.41 7.71 0.71
C GLY A 148 1.69 6.33 1.30
N ALA A 149 0.89 5.84 2.26
CA ALA A 149 0.97 4.47 2.75
C ALA A 149 0.33 3.44 1.81
N SER A 150 -0.52 3.87 0.88
CA SER A 150 -1.12 2.99 -0.13
C SER A 150 -0.03 2.24 -0.91
N GLY A 151 -0.14 0.91 -0.95
CA GLY A 151 0.85 0.01 -1.54
C GLY A 151 1.87 -0.55 -0.54
N ALA A 152 1.89 -0.09 0.71
CA ALA A 152 2.79 -0.61 1.73
C ALA A 152 2.57 -2.10 1.99
N PRO A 153 3.64 -2.88 2.20
CA PRO A 153 3.51 -4.28 2.58
C PRO A 153 3.01 -4.39 4.02
N VAL A 154 2.10 -5.32 4.25
CA VAL A 154 1.75 -5.82 5.58
C VAL A 154 2.49 -7.14 5.77
N LEU A 155 3.28 -7.23 6.83
CA LEU A 155 4.18 -8.33 7.09
C LEU A 155 3.72 -9.14 8.32
N ASP A 156 3.90 -10.44 8.27
CA ASP A 156 3.79 -11.31 9.45
C ASP A 156 5.03 -11.21 10.36
N CYS A 157 5.04 -11.95 11.46
CA CYS A 157 6.17 -11.97 12.40
C CYS A 157 7.46 -12.59 11.82
N GLN A 158 7.41 -13.22 10.65
CA GLN A 158 8.57 -13.71 9.92
C GLN A 158 9.04 -12.75 8.82
N GLY A 159 8.42 -11.58 8.68
CA GLY A 159 8.75 -10.60 7.66
C GLY A 159 8.22 -10.95 6.26
N ARG A 160 7.29 -11.90 6.13
CA ARG A 160 6.67 -12.27 4.87
C ARG A 160 5.44 -11.39 4.62
N VAL A 161 5.25 -10.95 3.39
CA VAL A 161 4.10 -10.13 3.01
C VAL A 161 2.82 -10.98 3.01
N VAL A 162 1.81 -10.52 3.73
CA VAL A 162 0.47 -11.15 3.85
C VAL A 162 -0.63 -10.32 3.21
N ALA A 163 -0.44 -9.00 3.11
CA ALA A 163 -1.37 -8.10 2.45
C ALA A 163 -0.66 -6.83 1.98
N VAL A 164 -1.36 -6.02 1.21
CA VAL A 164 -0.91 -4.70 0.71
C VAL A 164 -1.91 -3.64 1.13
N VAL A 165 -1.46 -2.61 1.82
CA VAL A 165 -2.30 -1.49 2.27
C VAL A 165 -2.97 -0.84 1.07
N SER A 166 -4.27 -0.70 1.11
CA SER A 166 -5.05 -0.06 0.05
C SER A 166 -5.83 1.15 0.55
N ASN A 167 -6.57 1.04 1.65
CA ASN A 167 -7.44 2.10 2.12
C ASN A 167 -7.38 2.24 3.63
N LEU A 168 -7.74 3.44 4.11
CA LEU A 168 -7.82 3.76 5.53
C LEU A 168 -9.27 4.08 5.91
N PHE A 169 -9.70 3.57 7.05
CA PHE A 169 -10.98 3.96 7.65
C PHE A 169 -10.74 5.12 8.60
N THR A 170 -10.87 6.33 8.11
CA THR A 170 -10.85 7.52 8.95
C THR A 170 -12.19 8.22 8.86
N GLN A 171 -12.76 8.59 10.00
CA GLN A 171 -13.88 9.52 10.04
C GLN A 171 -13.32 10.93 9.98
N THR A 172 -13.76 11.71 9.01
CA THR A 172 -13.46 13.13 8.95
C THR A 172 -14.58 13.88 9.63
N MET A 173 -14.30 14.46 10.79
CA MET A 173 -15.21 15.39 11.44
C MET A 173 -14.84 16.80 11.05
N GLN A 174 -15.79 17.51 10.45
CA GLN A 174 -15.62 18.92 10.08
C GLN A 174 -16.11 19.79 11.24
N PHE A 175 -15.20 20.49 11.90
CA PHE A 175 -15.52 21.53 12.87
C PHE A 175 -15.25 22.90 12.26
N LEU A 176 -16.31 23.65 11.99
CA LEU A 176 -16.38 25.09 11.58
C LEU A 176 -15.29 25.61 10.61
N SER A 177 -14.04 25.27 10.73
CA SER A 177 -12.95 25.68 9.82
C SER A 177 -11.81 24.68 9.70
N ASN A 178 -11.81 23.58 10.50
CA ASN A 178 -10.75 22.57 10.48
C ASN A 178 -11.34 21.18 10.36
N ALA A 179 -10.86 20.41 9.38
CA ALA A 179 -11.16 19.00 9.27
C ALA A 179 -10.19 18.22 10.19
N ILE A 180 -10.71 17.53 11.19
CA ILE A 180 -9.95 16.63 12.06
C ILE A 180 -10.26 15.20 11.62
N ARG A 181 -9.22 14.43 11.29
CA ARG A 181 -9.35 13.00 11.07
C ARG A 181 -9.34 12.29 12.42
N ILE A 182 -10.40 11.55 12.69
CA ILE A 182 -10.48 10.69 13.86
C ILE A 182 -10.33 9.26 13.38
N SER A 183 -9.40 8.50 13.97
CA SER A 183 -9.33 7.05 13.75
C SER A 183 -10.58 6.37 14.31
N THR A 184 -10.90 5.20 13.78
CA THR A 184 -11.91 4.31 14.36
C THR A 184 -11.54 4.00 15.83
N ALA A 185 -12.53 3.68 16.65
CA ALA A 185 -12.31 3.32 18.04
C ALA A 185 -11.35 2.11 18.17
N TRP A 186 -10.64 2.02 19.29
CA TRP A 186 -9.81 0.86 19.63
C TRP A 186 -10.58 -0.45 19.47
N GLY A 187 -9.93 -1.47 18.95
CA GLY A 187 -10.53 -2.77 18.71
C GLY A 187 -11.27 -2.87 17.38
N GLN A 188 -11.32 -1.79 16.60
CA GLN A 188 -11.94 -1.79 15.28
C GLN A 188 -10.89 -1.66 14.17
N ALA A 189 -11.15 -2.28 13.02
CA ALA A 189 -10.30 -2.13 11.86
C ALA A 189 -10.23 -0.66 11.41
N ASN A 190 -9.02 -0.19 11.15
CA ASN A 190 -8.75 1.15 10.63
C ASN A 190 -8.03 1.14 9.28
N VAL A 191 -7.62 -0.04 8.80
CA VAL A 191 -6.93 -0.24 7.52
C VAL A 191 -7.59 -1.37 6.75
N ALA A 192 -7.88 -1.14 5.46
CA ALA A 192 -8.23 -2.18 4.50
C ALA A 192 -7.02 -2.49 3.63
N SER A 193 -6.68 -3.77 3.53
CA SER A 193 -5.53 -4.25 2.76
C SER A 193 -5.93 -5.36 1.81
N VAL A 194 -5.31 -5.42 0.64
CA VAL A 194 -5.55 -6.48 -0.33
C VAL A 194 -4.68 -7.68 0.03
N PRO A 195 -5.24 -8.87 0.30
CA PRO A 195 -4.47 -10.07 0.61
C PRO A 195 -3.57 -10.46 -0.57
N VAL A 196 -2.32 -10.87 -0.27
CA VAL A 196 -1.36 -11.25 -1.34
C VAL A 196 -1.68 -12.59 -2.00
N GLN A 197 -2.66 -13.33 -1.51
CA GLN A 197 -3.17 -14.54 -2.15
C GLN A 197 -3.58 -14.30 -3.62
N VAL A 198 -3.96 -13.08 -3.97
CA VAL A 198 -4.24 -12.67 -5.36
C VAL A 198 -2.99 -12.73 -6.25
N LEU A 199 -1.79 -12.81 -5.65
CA LEU A 199 -0.51 -12.97 -6.35
C LEU A 199 -0.03 -14.43 -6.38
N LYS A 200 -0.82 -15.41 -5.90
CA LYS A 200 -0.44 -16.82 -5.79
C LYS A 200 0.13 -17.40 -7.09
N GLU A 201 -0.47 -17.04 -8.22
CA GLU A 201 -0.04 -17.53 -9.53
C GLU A 201 1.39 -17.09 -9.90
N PHE A 202 1.92 -16.04 -9.27
CA PHE A 202 3.29 -15.54 -9.48
C PHE A 202 4.29 -16.12 -8.49
N ALA A 203 3.84 -16.49 -7.30
CA ALA A 203 4.71 -17.14 -6.30
C ALA A 203 5.09 -18.56 -6.71
N LEU A 204 4.25 -19.22 -7.53
CA LEU A 204 4.44 -20.59 -7.98
C LEU A 204 5.18 -20.71 -9.33
N ALA A 205 5.42 -19.58 -10.02
CA ALA A 205 6.07 -19.55 -11.34
C ALA A 205 7.60 -19.36 -11.29
N LYS A 206 8.23 -19.62 -10.14
CA LYS A 206 9.69 -19.58 -9.95
C LYS A 206 10.30 -20.96 -9.91
#